data_a2b945b5cfb223a955b3be5cdca97855
#
_entry.id   a2b945b5cfb223a955b3be5cdca97855
#
_cell.length_a   1.000
_cell.length_b   1.000
_cell.length_c   1.000
_cell.angle_alpha   90.00
_cell.angle_beta   90.00
_cell.angle_gamma   90.00
#
_symmetry.space_group_name_H-M   'P 1'
#
loop_
_entity.id
_entity.type
_entity.pdbx_description
1 polymer ?
#
loop_
_entity_poly.entity_id
_entity_poly.type
_entity_poly.pdbx_seq_one_letter_code
_entity_poly.pdbx_strand_id
1 'polypeptide(L)' 'MLSSAKKRYLLAAYELADDISKGVRSKDIADRLCVQRPSASKMIHALCEEGLFDKEYYGKVHFTPEGLRYANRLYTD' A
#
# COMPACT_ATOMS: atom_id res chain seq x y z
N MET A 1 -8.76 11.07 -8.24
CA MET A 1 -7.64 11.61 -7.44
C MET A 1 -7.59 10.93 -6.09
N LEU A 2 -6.41 10.54 -5.64
CA LEU A 2 -6.27 9.86 -4.37
C LEU A 2 -6.30 10.85 -3.20
N SER A 3 -6.91 10.41 -2.09
CA SER A 3 -6.88 11.17 -0.86
C SER A 3 -5.46 11.16 -0.26
N SER A 4 -5.20 12.11 0.66
CA SER A 4 -3.91 12.14 1.37
C SER A 4 -3.67 10.83 2.13
N ALA A 5 -4.71 10.26 2.71
CA ALA A 5 -4.58 9.01 3.45
C ALA A 5 -4.14 7.87 2.52
N LYS A 6 -4.75 7.77 1.34
CA LYS A 6 -4.39 6.72 0.38
C LYS A 6 -2.96 6.88 -0.11
N LYS A 7 -2.52 8.11 -0.34
CA LYS A 7 -1.13 8.38 -0.73
C LYS A 7 -0.15 7.92 0.34
N ARG A 8 -0.49 8.15 1.61
CA ARG A 8 0.36 7.71 2.72
C ARG A 8 0.49 6.20 2.77
N TYR A 9 -0.57 5.47 2.47
CA TYR A 9 -0.53 4.01 2.41
C TYR A 9 0.37 3.53 1.28
N LEU A 10 0.27 4.16 0.12
CA LEU A 10 1.13 3.81 -1.01
C LEU A 10 2.60 4.06 -0.68
N LEU A 11 2.90 5.21 -0.07
CA LEU A 11 4.28 5.54 0.31
C LEU A 11 4.81 4.60 1.37
N ALA A 12 4.00 4.27 2.38
CA ALA A 12 4.42 3.35 3.42
C ALA A 12 4.76 1.99 2.85
N ALA A 13 3.93 1.47 1.98
CA ALA A 13 4.18 0.19 1.34
C ALA A 13 5.44 0.24 0.49
N TYR A 14 5.65 1.34 -0.23
CA TYR A 14 6.82 1.51 -1.07
C TYR A 14 8.11 1.52 -0.24
N GLU A 15 8.09 2.24 0.89
CA GLU A 15 9.25 2.33 1.77
C GLU A 15 9.56 1.03 2.50
N LEU A 16 8.51 0.26 2.83
CA LEU A 16 8.69 -1.00 3.54
C LEU A 16 9.14 -2.14 2.64
N ALA A 17 8.95 -2.02 1.34
CA ALA A 17 9.24 -3.10 0.40
C ALA A 17 10.74 -3.12 0.09
N ASP A 18 11.44 -4.08 0.68
CA ASP A 18 12.84 -4.33 0.32
C ASP A 18 12.93 -4.84 -1.11
N ASP A 19 11.99 -5.68 -1.48
CA ASP A 19 11.88 -6.23 -2.82
C ASP A 19 10.41 -6.12 -3.21
N ILE A 20 10.15 -5.30 -4.22
CA ILE A 20 8.79 -5.03 -4.69
C ILE A 20 8.06 -6.32 -5.06
N SER A 21 8.78 -7.30 -5.60
CA SER A 21 8.17 -8.56 -6.02
C SER A 21 7.68 -9.42 -4.86
N LYS A 22 8.20 -9.20 -3.67
CA LYS A 22 7.82 -10.01 -2.50
C LYS A 22 6.60 -9.50 -1.76
N GLY A 23 6.21 -8.26 -2.01
CA GLY A 23 5.08 -7.67 -1.34
C GLY A 23 5.39 -7.19 0.07
N VAL A 24 4.38 -6.61 0.71
CA VAL A 24 4.49 -6.03 2.04
C VAL A 24 3.32 -6.53 2.87
N ARG A 25 3.55 -6.86 4.12
CA ARG A 25 2.48 -7.29 5.00
C ARG A 25 1.60 -6.12 5.39
N SER A 26 0.29 -6.30 5.36
CA SER A 26 -0.64 -5.25 5.78
C SER A 26 -0.41 -4.85 7.23
N LYS A 27 0.00 -5.80 8.08
CA LYS A 27 0.36 -5.51 9.47
C LYS A 27 1.49 -4.49 9.55
N ASP A 28 2.50 -4.64 8.71
CA ASP A 28 3.65 -3.73 8.72
C ASP A 28 3.25 -2.33 8.26
N ILE A 29 2.35 -2.25 7.29
CA ILE A 29 1.82 -0.97 6.85
C ILE A 29 1.06 -0.28 7.99
N ALA A 30 0.22 -1.03 8.69
CA ALA A 30 -0.54 -0.50 9.82
C ALA A 30 0.39 0.01 10.92
N ASP A 31 1.40 -0.77 11.26
CA ASP A 31 2.36 -0.40 12.29
C ASP A 31 3.13 0.86 11.88
N ARG A 32 3.54 0.93 10.62
CA ARG A 32 4.29 2.07 10.11
C ARG A 32 3.49 3.37 10.18
N LEU A 33 2.20 3.29 9.91
CA LEU A 33 1.31 4.45 9.89
C LEU A 33 0.66 4.72 11.23
N CYS A 34 0.93 3.88 12.24
CA CYS A 34 0.34 3.98 13.58
C CYS A 34 -1.19 4.00 13.52
N VAL A 35 -1.75 3.13 12.69
CA VAL A 35 -3.19 2.96 12.58
C VAL A 35 -3.57 1.56 13.02
N GLN A 36 -4.83 1.38 13.38
CA GLN A 36 -5.32 0.07 13.79
C GLN A 36 -5.54 -0.80 12.56
N ARG A 37 -5.40 -2.12 12.77
CA ARG A 37 -5.53 -3.07 11.67
C ARG A 37 -6.84 -2.99 10.90
N PRO A 38 -8.00 -2.84 11.57
CA PRO A 38 -9.25 -2.71 10.80
C PRO A 38 -9.26 -1.50 9.87
N SER A 39 -8.71 -0.37 10.33
CA SER A 39 -8.62 0.83 9.50
C SER A 39 -7.68 0.60 8.32
N ALA A 40 -6.52 0.00 8.58
CA ALA A 40 -5.57 -0.31 7.52
C ALA A 40 -6.18 -1.26 6.49
N SER A 41 -6.89 -2.27 6.97
CA SER A 41 -7.50 -3.26 6.08
C SER A 41 -8.52 -2.62 5.14
N LYS A 42 -9.34 -1.72 5.66
CA LYS A 42 -10.32 -1.01 4.84
C LYS A 42 -9.65 -0.16 3.76
N MET A 43 -8.60 0.56 4.14
CA MET A 43 -7.91 1.43 3.21
C MET A 43 -7.17 0.63 2.14
N ILE A 44 -6.54 -0.46 2.54
CA ILE A 44 -5.85 -1.34 1.60
C ILE A 44 -6.85 -1.95 0.62
N HIS A 45 -8.01 -2.35 1.14
CA HIS A 45 -9.07 -2.89 0.28
C HIS A 45 -9.54 -1.85 -0.74
N ALA A 46 -9.71 -0.61 -0.30
CA ALA A 46 -10.10 0.48 -1.20
C ALA A 46 -9.04 0.69 -2.29
N LEU A 47 -7.77 0.61 -1.93
CA LEU A 47 -6.69 0.73 -2.90
C LEU A 47 -6.66 -0.44 -3.88
N CYS A 48 -7.02 -1.63 -3.43
CA CYS A 48 -7.17 -2.78 -4.32
C CYS A 48 -8.30 -2.54 -5.33
N GLU A 49 -9.41 -2.00 -4.88
CA GLU A 49 -10.53 -1.70 -5.76
C GLU A 49 -10.18 -0.64 -6.80
N GLU A 50 -9.28 0.27 -6.46
CA GLU A 50 -8.81 1.29 -7.40
C GLU A 50 -7.72 0.78 -8.34
N GLY A 51 -7.33 -0.48 -8.19
CA GLY A 51 -6.35 -1.08 -9.08
C GLY A 51 -4.91 -0.71 -8.77
N LEU A 52 -4.63 -0.21 -7.56
CA LEU A 52 -3.30 0.22 -7.18
C LEU A 52 -2.56 -0.83 -6.35
N PHE A 53 -3.30 -1.61 -5.59
CA PHE A 53 -2.77 -2.74 -4.83
C PHE A 53 -3.42 -4.03 -5.28
N ASP A 54 -2.71 -5.13 -5.02
CA ASP A 54 -3.23 -6.47 -5.22
C ASP A 54 -2.92 -7.23 -3.93
N LYS A 55 -3.96 -7.73 -3.25
CA LYS A 55 -3.79 -8.36 -1.95
C LYS A 55 -3.81 -9.87 -2.07
N GLU A 56 -2.78 -10.51 -1.56
CA GLU A 56 -2.72 -11.95 -1.51
C GLU A 56 -3.53 -12.52 -0.37
N TYR A 57 -3.77 -13.82 -0.46
CA TYR A 57 -4.58 -14.58 0.48
C TYR A 57 -4.07 -14.48 1.92
N TYR A 58 -2.75 -14.34 2.09
CA TYR A 58 -2.11 -14.36 3.40
C TYR A 58 -1.82 -12.97 3.97
N GLY A 59 -2.52 -11.96 3.51
CA GLY A 59 -2.35 -10.63 4.04
C GLY A 59 -1.19 -9.83 3.49
N LYS A 60 -0.50 -10.37 2.50
CA LYS A 60 0.53 -9.60 1.80
C LYS A 60 -0.09 -8.74 0.73
N VAL A 61 0.46 -7.55 0.57
CA VAL A 61 0.00 -6.55 -0.37
C VAL A 61 1.10 -6.36 -1.42
N HIS A 62 0.71 -6.40 -2.66
CA HIS A 62 1.62 -6.16 -3.78
C HIS A 62 1.16 -4.93 -4.53
N PHE A 63 2.11 -4.25 -5.16
CA PHE A 63 1.76 -3.18 -6.08
C PHE A 63 1.31 -3.77 -7.40
N THR A 64 0.25 -3.19 -7.97
CA THR A 64 -0.01 -3.36 -9.40
C THR A 64 0.97 -2.49 -10.16
N PRO A 65 1.14 -2.70 -11.49
CA PRO A 65 1.99 -1.79 -12.27
C PRO A 65 1.57 -0.33 -12.14
N GLU A 66 0.27 -0.05 -12.07
CA GLU A 66 -0.21 1.31 -11.89
C GLU A 66 0.09 1.83 -10.49
N GLY A 67 -0.10 0.98 -9.46
CA GLY A 67 0.20 1.37 -8.10
C GLY A 67 1.67 1.68 -7.91
N LEU A 68 2.53 0.86 -8.48
CA LEU A 68 3.98 1.07 -8.39
C LEU A 68 4.38 2.38 -9.07
N ARG A 69 3.81 2.65 -10.24
CA ARG A 69 4.08 3.88 -10.96
C ARG A 69 3.65 5.10 -10.16
N TYR A 70 2.48 5.02 -9.54
CA TYR A 70 1.96 6.10 -8.72
C TYR A 70 2.82 6.33 -7.49
N ALA A 71 3.19 5.25 -6.79
CA ALA A 71 4.04 5.34 -5.60
C ALA A 71 5.41 5.91 -5.93
N ASN A 72 5.98 5.48 -7.04
CA ASN A 72 7.27 5.98 -7.49
C ASN A 72 7.24 7.48 -7.74
N ARG A 73 6.16 7.95 -8.37
CA ARG A 73 5.99 9.37 -8.63
C ARG A 73 5.85 10.15 -7.32
N LEU A 74 5.08 9.64 -6.37
CA LEU A 74 4.92 10.29 -5.07
C LEU A 74 6.23 10.36 -4.31
N TYR A 75 7.03 9.32 -4.41
CA TYR A 75 8.29 9.22 -3.67
C TYR A 75 9.36 10.16 -4.23
N THR A 76 9.34 10.40 -5.53
CA THR A 76 10.36 11.24 -6.18
C THR A 76 9.99 12.72 -6.20
N ASP A 77 8.75 13.04 -5.92
CA ASP A 77 8.32 14.44 -5.78
C ASP A 77 8.73 14.98 -4.40
#